data_3077e2f6482bcfa4c16e8c0880488d8a
#
_entry.id   3077e2f6482bcfa4c16e8c0880488d8a
#
_cell.length_a   1.000
_cell.length_b   1.000
_cell.length_c   1.000
_cell.angle_alpha   90.00
_cell.angle_beta   90.00
_cell.angle_gamma   90.00
#
_symmetry.space_group_name_H-M   'P 1'
#
loop_
_entity.id
_entity.type
_entity.pdbx_description
1 polymer ?
#
loop_
_entity_poly.entity_id
_entity_poly.type
_entity_poly.pdbx_seq_one_letter_code
_entity_poly.pdbx_strand_id
1 'polypeptide(L)'
;LPIALPDFFGSEMRAITLGRDIASVVASDLERSGLFRLIDSKAFIQGRNSLRVRPRFPAWRQINAQALVVGSSELRPNGQLRVEFRLWDVFAGQQLIGLRTDTEPRNWRRVAHIIADAIYKRITGEQGYFDTRVVYVAESGPALKRTKRLAIMDQDGANHRYLTSGSNLVLTPRFSPTEQEITYLEYRPGKKPRVFIFNIDTGQREKLGEFD
;
A
#
# COMPACT_ATOMS: atom_id res chain seq x y z
N LEU A 1 15.13 -2.61 13.23
CA LEU A 1 14.49 -1.96 14.37
C LEU A 1 13.31 -2.82 14.85
N PRO A 2 13.24 -3.25 16.15
CA PRO A 2 12.09 -3.97 16.71
C PRO A 2 10.88 -3.03 16.86
N ILE A 3 9.76 -3.40 16.21
CA ILE A 3 8.53 -2.62 16.22
C ILE A 3 7.33 -3.47 16.63
N ALA A 4 6.50 -2.95 17.53
CA ALA A 4 5.22 -3.54 17.91
C ALA A 4 4.09 -2.84 17.15
N LEU A 5 3.22 -3.64 16.53
CA LEU A 5 2.11 -3.15 15.75
C LEU A 5 0.85 -3.97 16.07
N PRO A 6 0.13 -3.61 17.14
CA PRO A 6 -1.17 -4.21 17.44
C PRO A 6 -2.22 -3.88 16.37
N ASP A 7 -3.24 -4.73 16.25
CA ASP A 7 -4.40 -4.44 15.44
C ASP A 7 -4.99 -3.06 15.78
N PHE A 8 -5.42 -2.32 14.78
CA PHE A 8 -6.05 -1.02 14.99
C PHE A 8 -7.44 -1.20 15.63
N PHE A 9 -7.82 -0.24 16.44
CA PHE A 9 -9.12 -0.24 17.10
C PHE A 9 -10.23 0.04 16.11
N GLY A 10 -11.40 -0.55 16.34
CA GLY A 10 -12.64 -0.21 15.66
C GLY A 10 -13.79 -0.16 16.68
N SER A 11 -14.83 0.61 16.41
CA SER A 11 -16.04 0.71 17.24
C SER A 11 -17.10 -0.34 16.88
N GLU A 12 -17.12 -0.76 15.63
CA GLU A 12 -18.07 -1.74 15.08
C GLU A 12 -17.34 -2.83 14.28
N MET A 13 -17.99 -3.95 14.01
CA MET A 13 -17.38 -5.14 13.40
C MET A 13 -16.64 -4.82 12.11
N ARG A 14 -17.25 -4.04 11.20
CA ARG A 14 -16.62 -3.67 9.92
C ARG A 14 -15.38 -2.80 10.12
N ALA A 15 -15.44 -1.83 11.04
CA ALA A 15 -14.27 -1.01 11.37
C ALA A 15 -13.17 -1.85 12.04
N ILE A 16 -13.51 -2.78 12.93
CA ILE A 16 -12.53 -3.72 13.54
C ILE A 16 -11.82 -4.55 12.46
N THR A 17 -12.57 -5.08 11.48
CA THR A 17 -11.99 -5.86 10.38
C THR A 17 -11.05 -5.00 9.55
N LEU A 18 -11.50 -3.81 9.11
CA LEU A 18 -10.65 -2.87 8.36
C LEU A 18 -9.40 -2.46 9.15
N GLY A 19 -9.54 -2.21 10.45
CA GLY A 19 -8.41 -1.85 11.31
C GLY A 19 -7.36 -2.96 11.39
N ARG A 20 -7.78 -4.22 11.51
CA ARG A 20 -6.89 -5.38 11.47
C ARG A 20 -6.21 -5.54 10.10
N ASP A 21 -6.98 -5.41 9.02
CA ASP A 21 -6.45 -5.53 7.66
C ASP A 21 -5.43 -4.43 7.36
N ILE A 22 -5.68 -3.18 7.78
CA ILE A 22 -4.73 -2.07 7.69
C ILE A 22 -3.46 -2.39 8.46
N ALA A 23 -3.57 -2.81 9.73
CA ALA A 23 -2.41 -3.15 10.56
C ALA A 23 -1.58 -4.28 9.93
N SER A 24 -2.22 -5.30 9.36
CA SER A 24 -1.56 -6.41 8.68
C SER A 24 -0.76 -5.95 7.45
N VAL A 25 -1.32 -5.05 6.62
CA VAL A 25 -0.60 -4.52 5.44
C VAL A 25 0.57 -3.64 5.86
N VAL A 26 0.38 -2.74 6.84
CA VAL A 26 1.47 -1.92 7.40
C VAL A 26 2.60 -2.80 7.91
N ALA A 27 2.26 -3.87 8.65
CA ALA A 27 3.23 -4.82 9.18
C ALA A 27 4.04 -5.47 8.04
N SER A 28 3.35 -6.00 7.02
CA SER A 28 3.99 -6.66 5.87
C SER A 28 4.89 -5.71 5.08
N ASP A 29 4.49 -4.46 4.90
CA ASP A 29 5.29 -3.44 4.21
C ASP A 29 6.59 -3.14 4.99
N LEU A 30 6.46 -2.88 6.29
CA LEU A 30 7.60 -2.57 7.13
C LEU A 30 8.59 -3.75 7.20
N GLU A 31 8.09 -4.98 7.34
CA GLU A 31 8.93 -6.18 7.39
C GLU A 31 9.67 -6.40 6.06
N ARG A 32 8.97 -6.21 4.92
CA ARG A 32 9.55 -6.35 3.58
C ARG A 32 10.67 -5.37 3.28
N SER A 33 10.70 -4.21 3.94
CA SER A 33 11.82 -3.27 3.82
C SER A 33 13.14 -3.82 4.36
N GLY A 34 13.10 -4.88 5.19
CA GLY A 34 14.27 -5.45 5.87
C GLY A 34 14.79 -4.62 7.05
N LEU A 35 14.25 -3.41 7.29
CA LEU A 35 14.70 -2.51 8.35
C LEU A 35 13.94 -2.72 9.67
N PHE A 36 12.73 -3.27 9.61
CA PHE A 36 11.88 -3.48 10.77
C PHE A 36 11.74 -4.97 11.07
N ARG A 37 11.76 -5.30 12.35
CA ARG A 37 11.46 -6.64 12.86
C ARG A 37 10.19 -6.56 13.69
N LEU A 38 9.11 -7.14 13.18
CA LEU A 38 7.84 -7.21 13.92
C LEU A 38 7.98 -8.07 15.17
N ILE A 39 7.39 -7.60 16.26
CA ILE A 39 7.28 -8.36 17.49
C ILE A 39 5.99 -9.17 17.44
N ASP A 40 6.07 -10.47 17.71
CA ASP A 40 4.91 -11.35 17.73
C ASP A 40 3.82 -10.80 18.68
N SER A 41 2.60 -10.72 18.20
CA SER A 41 1.45 -10.24 18.96
C SER A 41 1.19 -11.05 20.24
N LYS A 42 1.60 -12.33 20.29
CA LYS A 42 1.52 -13.18 21.47
C LYS A 42 2.42 -12.70 22.62
N ALA A 43 3.45 -11.92 22.31
CA ALA A 43 4.33 -11.34 23.32
C ALA A 43 3.75 -10.05 23.94
N PHE A 44 2.66 -9.49 23.42
CA PHE A 44 2.11 -8.22 23.88
C PHE A 44 1.54 -8.35 25.29
N ILE A 45 2.13 -7.62 26.24
CA ILE A 45 1.72 -7.60 27.65
C ILE A 45 0.55 -6.67 27.87
N GLN A 46 0.53 -5.55 27.16
CA GLN A 46 -0.58 -4.59 27.25
C GLN A 46 -1.69 -4.97 26.27
N GLY A 47 -2.88 -5.28 26.77
CA GLY A 47 -4.04 -5.60 25.96
C GLY A 47 -4.52 -4.40 25.13
N ARG A 48 -5.05 -4.71 23.94
CA ARG A 48 -5.51 -3.73 22.93
C ARG A 48 -6.39 -2.61 23.52
N ASN A 49 -7.39 -2.95 24.33
CA ASN A 49 -8.35 -1.97 24.87
C ASN A 49 -7.69 -0.89 25.74
N SER A 50 -6.63 -1.22 26.46
CA SER A 50 -5.91 -0.26 27.31
C SER A 50 -4.99 0.68 26.53
N LEU A 51 -4.65 0.37 25.27
CA LEU A 51 -3.89 1.23 24.39
C LEU A 51 -4.66 2.45 23.87
N ARG A 52 -5.98 2.44 23.94
CA ARG A 52 -6.82 3.59 23.53
C ARG A 52 -6.51 4.86 24.34
N VAL A 53 -6.13 4.71 25.59
CA VAL A 53 -5.86 5.86 26.48
C VAL A 53 -4.40 6.27 26.34
N ARG A 54 -3.47 5.42 26.71
CA ARG A 54 -2.02 5.67 26.60
C ARG A 54 -1.24 4.36 26.65
N PRO A 55 -0.14 4.24 25.87
CA PRO A 55 0.77 3.12 26.02
C PRO A 55 1.45 3.08 27.39
N ARG A 56 1.53 1.89 27.99
CA ARG A 56 2.34 1.64 29.18
C ARG A 56 3.74 1.22 28.75
N PHE A 57 4.60 2.19 28.46
CA PHE A 57 5.92 1.98 27.89
C PHE A 57 6.78 0.92 28.61
N PRO A 58 6.76 0.78 29.96
CA PRO A 58 7.50 -0.30 30.62
C PRO A 58 7.13 -1.71 30.14
N ALA A 59 5.83 -1.97 29.85
CA ALA A 59 5.40 -3.25 29.33
C ALA A 59 5.95 -3.53 27.91
N TRP A 60 6.08 -2.51 27.08
CA TRP A 60 6.64 -2.63 25.74
C TRP A 60 8.16 -2.76 25.74
N ARG A 61 8.86 -2.13 26.69
CA ARG A 61 10.31 -2.31 26.90
C ARG A 61 10.65 -3.74 27.30
N GLN A 62 9.84 -4.41 28.11
CA GLN A 62 10.04 -5.81 28.54
C GLN A 62 10.10 -6.79 27.36
N ILE A 63 9.39 -6.50 26.27
CA ILE A 63 9.41 -7.30 25.04
C ILE A 63 10.39 -6.74 23.99
N ASN A 64 11.28 -5.84 24.39
CA ASN A 64 12.30 -5.21 23.54
C ASN A 64 11.72 -4.42 22.35
N ALA A 65 10.51 -3.87 22.46
CA ALA A 65 9.98 -2.94 21.46
C ALA A 65 10.74 -1.61 21.56
N GLN A 66 11.26 -1.13 20.42
CA GLN A 66 11.85 0.20 20.30
C GLN A 66 10.80 1.20 19.78
N ALA A 67 9.96 0.75 18.87
CA ALA A 67 8.84 1.53 18.34
C ALA A 67 7.51 0.81 18.59
N LEU A 68 6.45 1.60 18.77
CA LEU A 68 5.09 1.11 18.93
C LEU A 68 4.15 1.91 18.04
N VAL A 69 3.38 1.23 17.20
CA VAL A 69 2.31 1.82 16.41
C VAL A 69 0.98 1.56 17.09
N VAL A 70 0.20 2.60 17.31
CA VAL A 70 -1.17 2.50 17.84
C VAL A 70 -2.09 3.17 16.85
N GLY A 71 -3.11 2.48 16.37
CA GLY A 71 -4.03 3.00 15.38
C GLY A 71 -5.49 2.71 15.68
N SER A 72 -6.37 3.44 15.01
CA SER A 72 -7.82 3.24 15.04
C SER A 72 -8.45 3.43 13.67
N SER A 73 -9.57 2.78 13.47
CA SER A 73 -10.43 2.88 12.29
C SER A 73 -11.88 3.09 12.71
N GLU A 74 -12.58 3.98 12.02
CA GLU A 74 -13.97 4.35 12.30
C GLU A 74 -14.71 4.56 10.98
N LEU A 75 -15.88 3.94 10.85
CA LEU A 75 -16.81 4.26 9.77
C LEU A 75 -17.68 5.43 10.21
N ARG A 76 -17.57 6.53 9.48
CA ARG A 76 -18.29 7.77 9.74
C ARG A 76 -19.72 7.70 9.20
N PRO A 77 -20.68 8.48 9.77
CA PRO A 77 -22.07 8.52 9.26
C PRO A 77 -22.19 8.92 7.79
N ASN A 78 -21.22 9.67 7.26
CA ASN A 78 -21.14 10.04 5.84
C ASN A 78 -20.59 8.92 4.92
N GLY A 79 -20.37 7.72 5.46
CA GLY A 79 -19.83 6.57 4.71
C GLY A 79 -18.33 6.54 4.54
N GLN A 80 -17.59 7.56 5.01
CA GLN A 80 -16.12 7.56 4.94
C GLN A 80 -15.49 6.71 6.03
N LEU A 81 -14.33 6.16 5.72
CA LEU A 81 -13.43 5.51 6.66
C LEU A 81 -12.43 6.55 7.20
N ARG A 82 -12.45 6.75 8.50
CA ARG A 82 -11.42 7.49 9.22
C ARG A 82 -10.40 6.52 9.76
N VAL A 83 -9.12 6.79 9.49
CA VAL A 83 -7.99 6.04 10.04
C VAL A 83 -7.07 7.02 10.75
N GLU A 84 -6.73 6.70 11.99
CA GLU A 84 -5.74 7.45 12.78
C GLU A 84 -4.65 6.50 13.23
N PHE A 85 -3.40 6.95 13.24
CA PHE A 85 -2.32 6.22 13.88
C PHE A 85 -1.35 7.16 14.58
N ARG A 86 -0.60 6.60 15.53
CA ARG A 86 0.50 7.25 16.26
C ARG A 86 1.66 6.29 16.34
N LEU A 87 2.83 6.78 16.02
CA LEU A 87 4.10 6.09 16.22
C LEU A 87 4.77 6.63 17.49
N TRP A 88 5.17 5.76 18.36
CA TRP A 88 5.82 6.09 19.63
C TRP A 88 7.24 5.56 19.67
N ASP A 89 8.17 6.35 20.19
CA ASP A 89 9.43 5.87 20.74
C ASP A 89 9.16 5.28 22.12
N VAL A 90 9.40 3.98 22.28
CA VAL A 90 9.08 3.25 23.51
C VAL A 90 10.03 3.61 24.64
N PHE A 91 11.31 3.89 24.33
CA PHE A 91 12.33 4.23 25.33
C PHE A 91 12.17 5.68 25.80
N ALA A 92 12.02 6.62 24.90
CA ALA A 92 11.79 8.01 25.23
C ALA A 92 10.36 8.27 25.77
N GLY A 93 9.40 7.40 25.48
CA GLY A 93 7.99 7.57 25.84
C GLY A 93 7.33 8.75 25.11
N GLN A 94 7.83 9.10 23.93
CA GLN A 94 7.39 10.25 23.15
C GLN A 94 6.74 9.82 21.85
N GLN A 95 5.72 10.57 21.40
CA GLN A 95 5.13 10.40 20.09
C GLN A 95 6.06 10.98 19.01
N LEU A 96 6.43 10.14 18.05
CA LEU A 96 7.30 10.53 16.94
C LEU A 96 6.51 11.15 15.78
N ILE A 97 5.32 10.60 15.48
CA ILE A 97 4.41 11.09 14.45
C ILE A 97 2.98 10.63 14.77
N GLY A 98 2.00 11.37 14.28
CA GLY A 98 0.60 10.99 14.27
C GLY A 98 -0.07 11.56 13.02
N LEU A 99 -0.86 10.74 12.33
CA LEU A 99 -1.63 11.14 11.17
C LEU A 99 -3.08 10.66 11.31
N ARG A 100 -3.97 11.44 10.72
CA ARG A 100 -5.38 11.12 10.53
C ARG A 100 -5.74 11.35 9.07
N THR A 101 -6.47 10.40 8.50
CA THR A 101 -6.99 10.52 7.13
C THR A 101 -8.44 10.07 7.08
N ASP A 102 -9.23 10.72 6.25
CA ASP A 102 -10.60 10.34 5.90
C ASP A 102 -10.59 9.93 4.41
N THR A 103 -11.16 8.78 4.09
CA THR A 103 -11.17 8.22 2.73
C THR A 103 -12.40 7.35 2.51
N GLU A 104 -12.64 6.95 1.27
CA GLU A 104 -13.63 5.90 1.00
C GLU A 104 -13.12 4.54 1.53
N PRO A 105 -14.01 3.70 2.09
CA PRO A 105 -13.63 2.40 2.66
C PRO A 105 -12.87 1.49 1.69
N ARG A 106 -13.14 1.58 0.37
CA ARG A 106 -12.42 0.79 -0.65
C ARG A 106 -10.92 1.12 -0.74
N ASN A 107 -10.51 2.30 -0.29
CA ASN A 107 -9.12 2.77 -0.35
C ASN A 107 -8.31 2.38 0.90
N TRP A 108 -8.84 1.53 1.79
CA TRP A 108 -8.22 1.16 3.05
C TRP A 108 -6.78 0.65 2.89
N ARG A 109 -6.52 -0.12 1.81
CA ARG A 109 -5.20 -0.68 1.55
C ARG A 109 -4.17 0.39 1.21
N ARG A 110 -4.55 1.36 0.37
CA ARG A 110 -3.69 2.52 0.08
C ARG A 110 -3.36 3.32 1.34
N VAL A 111 -4.32 3.48 2.25
CA VAL A 111 -4.08 4.13 3.56
C VAL A 111 -3.03 3.36 4.36
N ALA A 112 -3.06 2.03 4.33
CA ALA A 112 -2.04 1.22 5.00
C ALA A 112 -0.63 1.49 4.42
N HIS A 113 -0.47 1.53 3.10
CA HIS A 113 0.80 1.86 2.46
C HIS A 113 1.28 3.27 2.82
N ILE A 114 0.39 4.27 2.83
CA ILE A 114 0.71 5.65 3.25
C ILE A 114 1.18 5.69 4.72
N ILE A 115 0.57 4.90 5.61
CA ILE A 115 1.01 4.78 7.00
C ILE A 115 2.39 4.16 7.07
N ALA A 116 2.65 3.09 6.33
CA ALA A 116 3.97 2.45 6.26
C ALA A 116 5.04 3.43 5.76
N ASP A 117 4.75 4.21 4.70
CA ASP A 117 5.62 5.26 4.17
C ASP A 117 5.93 6.34 5.22
N ALA A 118 4.92 6.78 5.98
CA ALA A 118 5.10 7.78 7.02
C ALA A 118 5.98 7.26 8.18
N ILE A 119 5.79 6.00 8.58
CA ILE A 119 6.62 5.34 9.60
C ILE A 119 8.05 5.19 9.09
N TYR A 120 8.23 4.67 7.87
CA TYR A 120 9.53 4.49 7.23
C TYR A 120 10.30 5.81 7.18
N LYS A 121 9.67 6.85 6.61
CA LYS A 121 10.27 8.18 6.51
C LYS A 121 10.65 8.77 7.88
N ARG A 122 9.78 8.59 8.90
CA ARG A 122 10.05 9.13 10.24
C ARG A 122 11.25 8.47 10.92
N ILE A 123 11.46 7.17 10.66
CA ILE A 123 12.54 6.39 11.29
C ILE A 123 13.85 6.51 10.51
N THR A 124 13.81 6.50 9.17
CA THR A 124 15.00 6.46 8.32
C THR A 124 15.43 7.83 7.81
N GLY A 125 14.51 8.79 7.74
CA GLY A 125 14.70 10.07 7.05
C GLY A 125 14.48 10.02 5.54
N GLU A 126 14.37 8.82 4.95
CA GLU A 126 14.18 8.62 3.52
C GLU A 126 12.71 8.51 3.14
N GLN A 127 12.37 8.88 1.91
CA GLN A 127 11.01 8.75 1.41
C GLN A 127 10.61 7.27 1.32
N GLY A 128 9.41 6.93 1.82
CA GLY A 128 8.83 5.61 1.66
C GLY A 128 8.43 5.32 0.21
N TYR A 129 8.23 4.06 -0.11
CA TYR A 129 7.93 3.56 -1.46
C TYR A 129 6.76 2.56 -1.50
N PHE A 130 6.04 2.39 -0.38
CA PHE A 130 4.99 1.39 -0.27
C PHE A 130 3.70 1.80 -1.00
N ASP A 131 3.35 3.10 -1.03
CA ASP A 131 2.22 3.62 -1.84
C ASP A 131 2.64 3.79 -3.31
N THR A 132 3.17 2.72 -3.91
CA THR A 132 3.55 2.69 -5.33
C THR A 132 2.87 1.55 -6.07
N ARG A 133 2.82 1.65 -7.39
CA ARG A 133 2.23 0.65 -8.28
C ARG A 133 3.25 0.16 -9.30
N VAL A 134 3.07 -1.09 -9.73
CA VAL A 134 3.89 -1.71 -10.77
C VAL A 134 3.03 -1.89 -12.01
N VAL A 135 3.47 -1.34 -13.13
CA VAL A 135 2.91 -1.64 -14.45
C VAL A 135 3.81 -2.66 -15.17
N TYR A 136 3.22 -3.67 -15.76
CA TYR A 136 3.98 -4.72 -16.43
C TYR A 136 3.18 -5.38 -17.55
N VAL A 137 3.87 -6.20 -18.36
CA VAL A 137 3.24 -7.03 -19.39
C VAL A 137 3.00 -8.42 -18.80
N ALA A 138 1.74 -8.76 -18.58
CA ALA A 138 1.32 -10.08 -18.17
C ALA A 138 1.19 -10.99 -19.41
N GLU A 139 1.86 -12.15 -19.35
CA GLU A 139 1.81 -13.14 -20.42
C GLU A 139 1.01 -14.38 -19.99
N SER A 140 0.22 -14.90 -20.90
CA SER A 140 -0.58 -16.14 -20.69
C SER A 140 -0.71 -16.95 -21.99
N GLY A 141 -1.09 -18.23 -21.86
CA GLY A 141 -1.25 -19.15 -22.98
C GLY A 141 0.01 -19.93 -23.34
N PRO A 142 -0.08 -20.86 -24.31
CA PRO A 142 1.02 -21.73 -24.72
C PRO A 142 2.18 -20.93 -25.37
N ALA A 143 3.38 -21.48 -25.32
CA ALA A 143 4.62 -20.81 -25.75
C ALA A 143 4.55 -20.20 -27.17
N LEU A 144 3.91 -20.88 -28.11
CA LEU A 144 3.79 -20.43 -29.50
C LEU A 144 2.60 -19.50 -29.77
N LYS A 145 1.72 -19.27 -28.75
CA LYS A 145 0.51 -18.43 -28.87
C LYS A 145 0.29 -17.63 -27.58
N ARG A 146 1.30 -16.85 -27.17
CA ARG A 146 1.23 -16.01 -25.98
C ARG A 146 0.30 -14.82 -26.17
N THR A 147 -0.60 -14.64 -25.24
CA THR A 147 -1.38 -13.40 -25.10
C THR A 147 -0.65 -12.48 -24.14
N LYS A 148 -0.37 -11.25 -24.56
CA LYS A 148 0.27 -10.23 -23.74
C LYS A 148 -0.71 -9.12 -23.42
N ARG A 149 -0.84 -8.79 -22.13
CA ARG A 149 -1.74 -7.75 -21.64
C ARG A 149 -0.96 -6.76 -20.79
N LEU A 150 -1.27 -5.48 -20.95
CA LEU A 150 -0.84 -4.48 -19.99
C LEU A 150 -1.60 -4.72 -18.69
N ALA A 151 -0.88 -4.78 -17.58
CA ALA A 151 -1.44 -5.01 -16.25
C ALA A 151 -0.82 -4.04 -15.24
N ILE A 152 -1.57 -3.77 -14.17
CA ILE A 152 -1.13 -2.94 -13.05
C ILE A 152 -1.49 -3.64 -11.74
N MET A 153 -0.68 -3.46 -10.73
CA MET A 153 -0.90 -3.93 -9.37
C MET A 153 -0.21 -2.99 -8.36
N ASP A 154 -0.58 -3.08 -7.09
CA ASP A 154 0.20 -2.47 -6.02
C ASP A 154 1.57 -3.15 -5.91
N GLN A 155 2.54 -2.49 -5.30
CA GLN A 155 3.91 -3.00 -5.23
C GLN A 155 4.01 -4.35 -4.47
N ASP A 156 3.02 -4.69 -3.67
CA ASP A 156 2.90 -5.95 -2.93
C ASP A 156 2.13 -7.06 -3.67
N GLY A 157 1.75 -6.82 -4.93
CA GLY A 157 1.01 -7.75 -5.78
C GLY A 157 -0.51 -7.69 -5.65
N ALA A 158 -1.04 -6.88 -4.72
CA ALA A 158 -2.48 -6.71 -4.57
C ALA A 158 -3.09 -5.83 -5.66
N ASN A 159 -4.43 -5.79 -5.72
CA ASN A 159 -5.20 -4.96 -6.65
C ASN A 159 -4.82 -5.15 -8.13
N HIS A 160 -4.36 -6.37 -8.48
CA HIS A 160 -4.03 -6.71 -9.86
C HIS A 160 -5.24 -6.52 -10.78
N ARG A 161 -5.02 -5.83 -11.90
CA ARG A 161 -6.02 -5.71 -12.98
C ARG A 161 -5.35 -5.57 -14.35
N TYR A 162 -6.00 -6.10 -15.37
CA TYR A 162 -5.60 -5.87 -16.75
C TYR A 162 -6.07 -4.49 -17.23
N LEU A 163 -5.22 -3.79 -17.97
CA LEU A 163 -5.52 -2.50 -18.60
C LEU A 163 -5.85 -2.66 -20.10
N THR A 164 -5.45 -3.80 -20.70
CA THR A 164 -5.76 -4.14 -22.10
C THR A 164 -6.33 -5.54 -22.22
N SER A 165 -7.11 -5.80 -23.28
CA SER A 165 -7.76 -7.09 -23.53
C SER A 165 -6.80 -8.21 -23.93
N GLY A 166 -5.65 -7.86 -24.50
CA GLY A 166 -4.71 -8.84 -25.09
C GLY A 166 -4.98 -9.16 -26.56
N SER A 167 -5.87 -8.43 -27.23
CA SER A 167 -6.14 -8.57 -28.67
C SER A 167 -4.95 -8.14 -29.53
N ASN A 168 -4.09 -7.28 -29.01
CA ASN A 168 -2.88 -6.80 -29.66
C ASN A 168 -1.67 -7.07 -28.76
N LEU A 169 -0.49 -7.20 -29.37
CA LEU A 169 0.77 -7.31 -28.65
C LEU A 169 1.08 -5.94 -28.00
N VAL A 170 1.30 -5.94 -26.69
CA VAL A 170 1.71 -4.75 -25.92
C VAL A 170 3.10 -4.97 -25.32
N LEU A 171 3.93 -3.92 -25.30
CA LEU A 171 5.32 -3.98 -24.84
C LEU A 171 5.72 -2.71 -24.12
N THR A 172 6.77 -2.78 -23.34
CA THR A 172 7.55 -1.67 -22.76
C THR A 172 6.69 -0.61 -22.05
N PRO A 173 5.83 -0.96 -21.08
CA PRO A 173 5.10 0.05 -20.33
C PRO A 173 6.05 0.93 -19.49
N ARG A 174 5.74 2.22 -19.40
CA ARG A 174 6.43 3.20 -18.57
C ARG A 174 5.43 4.11 -17.89
N PHE A 175 5.60 4.31 -16.60
CA PHE A 175 4.86 5.35 -15.88
C PHE A 175 5.33 6.75 -16.27
N SER A 176 4.42 7.69 -16.31
CA SER A 176 4.73 9.12 -16.24
C SER A 176 5.36 9.42 -14.86
N PRO A 177 6.38 10.28 -14.78
CA PRO A 177 6.94 10.70 -13.51
C PRO A 177 6.01 11.60 -12.69
N THR A 178 5.03 12.25 -13.32
CA THR A 178 4.19 13.29 -12.71
C THR A 178 2.70 12.98 -12.75
N GLU A 179 2.25 12.23 -13.76
CA GLU A 179 0.83 12.00 -14.03
C GLU A 179 0.42 10.53 -13.80
N GLN A 180 -0.87 10.30 -13.61
CA GLN A 180 -1.43 8.95 -13.51
C GLN A 180 -1.59 8.30 -14.89
N GLU A 181 -0.49 8.26 -15.63
CA GLU A 181 -0.45 7.84 -17.02
C GLU A 181 0.66 6.83 -17.27
N ILE A 182 0.41 5.98 -18.25
CA ILE A 182 1.33 4.93 -18.72
C ILE A 182 1.49 5.08 -20.21
N THR A 183 2.74 5.18 -20.69
CA THR A 183 3.05 4.99 -22.11
C THR A 183 3.38 3.53 -22.38
N TYR A 184 3.00 3.03 -23.55
CA TYR A 184 3.34 1.68 -24.00
C TYR A 184 3.28 1.55 -25.52
N LEU A 185 4.00 0.54 -26.06
CA LEU A 185 3.96 0.15 -27.46
C LEU A 185 2.85 -0.86 -27.70
N GLU A 186 2.13 -0.69 -28.80
CA GLU A 186 1.17 -1.66 -29.31
C GLU A 186 1.52 -2.07 -30.74
N TYR A 187 1.50 -3.37 -30.99
CA TYR A 187 1.67 -3.98 -32.30
C TYR A 187 0.40 -4.66 -32.74
N ARG A 188 -0.01 -4.39 -33.99
CA ARG A 188 -1.11 -5.08 -34.66
C ARG A 188 -0.56 -5.76 -35.91
N PRO A 189 -1.01 -6.97 -36.26
CA PRO A 189 -0.61 -7.62 -37.51
C PRO A 189 -0.84 -6.70 -38.71
N GLY A 190 0.19 -6.54 -39.54
CA GLY A 190 0.11 -5.74 -40.76
C GLY A 190 0.02 -4.22 -40.55
N LYS A 191 0.28 -3.70 -39.35
CA LYS A 191 0.31 -2.26 -39.03
C LYS A 191 1.65 -1.88 -38.43
N LYS A 192 2.03 -0.61 -38.58
CA LYS A 192 3.20 -0.02 -37.92
C LYS A 192 3.03 -0.04 -36.40
N PRO A 193 4.13 -0.14 -35.65
CA PRO A 193 4.13 0.03 -34.20
C PRO A 193 3.54 1.39 -33.78
N ARG A 194 2.78 1.40 -32.69
CA ARG A 194 2.14 2.60 -32.19
C ARG A 194 2.44 2.82 -30.73
N VAL A 195 2.70 4.06 -30.33
CA VAL A 195 2.80 4.47 -28.95
C VAL A 195 1.47 5.03 -28.49
N PHE A 196 1.05 4.58 -27.33
CA PHE A 196 -0.16 5.08 -26.65
C PHE A 196 0.16 5.64 -25.28
N ILE A 197 -0.60 6.65 -24.87
CA ILE A 197 -0.79 7.03 -23.46
C ILE A 197 -2.09 6.39 -22.98
N PHE A 198 -2.06 5.85 -21.76
CA PHE A 198 -3.21 5.30 -21.06
C PHE A 198 -3.33 5.99 -19.71
N ASN A 199 -4.42 6.71 -19.47
CA ASN A 199 -4.73 7.31 -18.19
C ASN A 199 -5.34 6.24 -17.26
N ILE A 200 -4.71 6.02 -16.10
CA ILE A 200 -5.04 4.93 -15.17
C ILE A 200 -6.37 5.16 -14.46
N ASP A 201 -6.72 6.43 -14.21
CA ASP A 201 -7.89 6.80 -13.44
C ASP A 201 -9.15 6.83 -14.30
N THR A 202 -9.05 7.38 -15.51
CA THR A 202 -10.17 7.49 -16.44
C THR A 202 -10.33 6.28 -17.36
N GLY A 203 -9.25 5.49 -17.55
CA GLY A 203 -9.20 4.42 -18.54
C GLY A 203 -9.11 4.91 -19.98
N GLN A 204 -8.97 6.21 -20.21
CA GLN A 204 -8.84 6.80 -21.55
C GLN A 204 -7.49 6.42 -22.16
N ARG A 205 -7.50 6.29 -23.48
CA ARG A 205 -6.34 5.90 -24.26
C ARG A 205 -6.20 6.83 -25.47
N GLU A 206 -5.00 7.40 -25.62
CA GLU A 206 -4.65 8.28 -26.71
C GLU A 206 -3.48 7.72 -27.52
N LYS A 207 -3.52 7.84 -28.85
CA LYS A 207 -2.40 7.47 -29.73
C LYS A 207 -1.47 8.67 -29.86
N LEU A 208 -0.21 8.52 -29.45
CA LEU A 208 0.81 9.55 -29.60
C LEU A 208 1.46 9.54 -30.98
N GLY A 209 1.69 8.37 -31.59
CA GLY A 209 2.36 8.27 -32.86
C GLY A 209 2.46 6.86 -33.42
N GLU A 210 2.90 6.79 -34.65
CA GLU A 210 3.29 5.57 -35.37
C GLU A 210 4.76 5.69 -35.76
N PHE A 211 5.48 4.59 -35.71
CA PHE A 211 6.93 4.56 -35.93
C PHE A 211 7.28 3.55 -37.03
N ASP A 212 8.29 3.90 -37.84
CA ASP A 212 8.82 3.04 -38.89
C ASP A 212 9.76 1.98 -38.30
#